data_23c3574dc39263fea29465f5a535f98c
#
_entry.id   23c3574dc39263fea29465f5a535f98c
#
_cell.length_a   1.000
_cell.length_b   1.000
_cell.length_c   1.000
_cell.angle_alpha   90.00
_cell.angle_beta   90.00
_cell.angle_gamma   90.00
#
_symmetry.space_group_name_H-M   'P 1'
#
loop_
_entity.id
_entity.type
_entity.pdbx_description
1 polymer ?
#
loop_
_entity_poly.entity_id
_entity_poly.type
_entity_poly.pdbx_seq_one_letter_code
_entity_poly.pdbx_strand_id
1 'polypeptide(L)'
;APVCAPEDVGVDLDALFEDALDSRAPIAGGGRLIIEPVTAMTVIDVDSAGRPSPGGAGKMALDLNKAAAREAARQIRLRGLGGVVAIDFLPLRKRSDQNQLDQTLKAAFRKDPAKVDVAPASRFAVVELARQRLGRALHEICWERFGVETVETLALTALRHLEAEGRADRSARLQLRTGKAIHAWLARDPIGWSKAMKARLGDRFTLMFDDSRPAHSFEVRPA
;
A
#
# COMPACT_ATOMS: atom_id res chain seq x y z
N ALA A 1 22.86 3.27 2.37
CA ALA A 1 22.26 3.82 3.60
C ALA A 1 22.47 2.81 4.73
N PRO A 2 22.71 3.23 5.99
CA PRO A 2 22.79 2.28 7.10
C PRO A 2 21.45 1.55 7.25
N VAL A 3 21.53 0.25 7.49
CA VAL A 3 20.35 -0.55 7.84
C VAL A 3 20.12 -0.33 9.34
N CYS A 4 18.98 0.26 9.70
CA CYS A 4 18.56 0.39 11.09
C CYS A 4 17.44 -0.62 11.40
N ALA A 5 17.30 -0.97 12.66
CA ALA A 5 16.18 -1.79 13.09
C ALA A 5 14.86 -0.98 12.99
N PRO A 6 13.70 -1.62 12.71
CA PRO A 6 12.41 -0.93 12.59
C PRO A 6 12.07 -0.06 13.81
N GLU A 7 12.40 -0.52 14.99
CA GLU A 7 12.19 0.21 16.25
C GLU A 7 12.98 1.51 16.35
N ASP A 8 14.12 1.61 15.66
CA ASP A 8 14.97 2.82 15.67
C ASP A 8 14.37 3.95 14.79
N VAL A 9 13.42 3.59 13.92
CA VAL A 9 12.78 4.55 13.00
C VAL A 9 11.60 5.27 13.65
N GLY A 10 11.06 4.72 14.75
CA GLY A 10 9.86 5.25 15.43
C GLY A 10 8.61 5.23 14.56
N VAL A 11 8.55 4.32 13.59
CA VAL A 11 7.47 4.22 12.61
C VAL A 11 6.86 2.82 12.68
N ASP A 12 5.54 2.76 12.72
CA ASP A 12 4.79 1.51 12.60
C ASP A 12 4.82 1.03 11.15
N LEU A 13 5.65 0.02 10.88
CA LEU A 13 5.81 -0.54 9.54
C LEU A 13 4.58 -1.33 9.08
N ASP A 14 3.84 -1.96 9.99
CA ASP A 14 2.63 -2.70 9.64
C ASP A 14 1.53 -1.74 9.21
N ALA A 15 1.31 -0.64 9.95
CA ALA A 15 0.38 0.41 9.55
C ALA A 15 0.74 1.02 8.19
N LEU A 16 2.03 1.30 7.93
CA LEU A 16 2.47 1.81 6.62
C LEU A 16 2.25 0.81 5.49
N PHE A 17 2.41 -0.47 5.77
CA PHE A 17 2.19 -1.53 4.79
C PHE A 17 0.69 -1.68 4.46
N GLU A 18 -0.17 -1.64 5.48
CA GLU A 18 -1.62 -1.64 5.32
C GLU A 18 -2.08 -0.41 4.52
N ASP A 19 -1.62 0.79 4.88
CA ASP A 19 -1.91 2.02 4.13
C ASP A 19 -1.47 1.93 2.66
N ALA A 20 -0.34 1.28 2.38
CA ALA A 20 0.15 1.10 1.02
C ALA A 20 -0.68 0.10 0.21
N LEU A 21 -1.43 -0.79 0.86
CA LEU A 21 -2.35 -1.73 0.23
C LEU A 21 -3.80 -1.25 0.20
N ASP A 22 -4.17 -0.26 1.03
CA ASP A 22 -5.52 0.30 1.01
C ASP A 22 -5.81 0.94 -0.36
N SER A 23 -7.01 0.70 -0.88
CA SER A 23 -7.48 1.35 -2.11
C SER A 23 -7.62 2.87 -1.95
N ARG A 24 -7.68 3.39 -0.73
CA ARG A 24 -7.85 4.82 -0.43
C ARG A 24 -6.55 5.44 0.04
N ALA A 25 -6.23 6.61 -0.50
CA ALA A 25 -5.09 7.40 -0.05
C ALA A 25 -5.52 8.85 0.21
N PRO A 26 -5.29 9.40 1.42
CA PRO A 26 -5.70 10.76 1.74
C PRO A 26 -4.89 11.79 0.93
N ILE A 27 -5.57 12.88 0.52
CA ILE A 27 -4.93 14.02 -0.17
C ILE A 27 -4.70 15.14 0.84
N ALA A 28 -3.51 15.74 0.82
CA ALA A 28 -3.19 16.87 1.65
C ALA A 28 -4.17 18.03 1.44
N GLY A 29 -4.74 18.52 2.54
CA GLY A 29 -5.77 19.57 2.53
C GLY A 29 -7.20 19.06 2.29
N GLY A 30 -7.42 17.76 2.35
CA GLY A 30 -8.73 17.09 2.26
C GLY A 30 -8.99 16.45 0.90
N GLY A 31 -9.94 15.52 0.86
CA GLY A 31 -10.18 14.62 -0.25
C GLY A 31 -9.31 13.37 -0.18
N ARG A 32 -9.49 12.48 -1.14
CA ARG A 32 -8.76 11.19 -1.22
C ARG A 32 -8.61 10.74 -2.66
N LEU A 33 -7.62 9.90 -2.91
CA LEU A 33 -7.54 9.08 -4.11
C LEU A 33 -8.21 7.73 -3.83
N ILE A 34 -8.88 7.18 -4.84
CA ILE A 34 -9.31 5.79 -4.87
C ILE A 34 -8.49 5.11 -5.95
N ILE A 35 -7.68 4.11 -5.58
CA ILE A 35 -6.69 3.48 -6.46
C ILE A 35 -7.07 2.02 -6.65
N GLU A 36 -7.42 1.66 -7.87
CA GLU A 36 -7.91 0.33 -8.23
C GLU A 36 -7.06 -0.26 -9.37
N PRO A 37 -6.14 -1.19 -9.05
CA PRO A 37 -5.50 -2.00 -10.07
C PRO A 37 -6.52 -2.94 -10.70
N VAL A 38 -6.74 -2.82 -12.01
CA VAL A 38 -7.56 -3.75 -12.79
C VAL A 38 -6.69 -4.49 -13.80
N THR A 39 -7.24 -5.50 -14.49
CA THR A 39 -6.46 -6.39 -15.37
C THR A 39 -5.63 -5.65 -16.41
N ALA A 40 -6.16 -4.58 -16.99
CA ALA A 40 -5.51 -3.89 -18.12
C ALA A 40 -4.70 -2.65 -17.70
N MET A 41 -5.04 -2.02 -16.57
CA MET A 41 -4.46 -0.75 -16.13
C MET A 41 -4.69 -0.53 -14.64
N THR A 42 -4.17 0.56 -14.09
CA THR A 42 -4.61 1.09 -12.80
C THR A 42 -5.51 2.30 -13.03
N VAL A 43 -6.65 2.33 -12.36
CA VAL A 43 -7.55 3.50 -12.36
C VAL A 43 -7.39 4.24 -11.03
N ILE A 44 -7.32 5.57 -11.09
CA ILE A 44 -7.24 6.44 -9.91
C ILE A 44 -8.35 7.48 -10.02
N ASP A 45 -9.28 7.49 -9.07
CA ASP A 45 -10.32 8.49 -8.94
C ASP A 45 -9.93 9.56 -7.89
N VAL A 46 -10.27 10.82 -8.17
CA VAL A 46 -10.05 11.95 -7.26
C VAL A 46 -11.38 12.35 -6.60
N ASP A 47 -11.59 11.84 -5.39
CA ASP A 47 -12.79 12.15 -4.59
C ASP A 47 -12.54 13.36 -3.66
N SER A 48 -13.38 14.38 -3.82
CA SER A 48 -13.33 15.57 -2.97
C SER A 48 -13.76 15.35 -1.52
N ALA A 49 -14.45 14.24 -1.25
CA ALA A 49 -14.98 13.87 0.07
C ALA A 49 -15.76 15.02 0.76
N GLY A 50 -16.51 15.78 -0.02
CA GLY A 50 -17.29 16.93 0.52
C GLY A 50 -16.44 18.13 0.94
N ARG A 51 -15.21 18.27 0.44
CA ARG A 51 -14.32 19.40 0.76
C ARG A 51 -15.03 20.75 0.55
N PRO A 52 -14.99 21.66 1.55
CA PRO A 52 -15.52 23.02 1.40
C PRO A 52 -14.86 23.76 0.25
N SER A 53 -15.60 24.65 -0.41
CA SER A 53 -15.17 25.44 -1.58
C SER A 53 -14.97 26.93 -1.26
N PRO A 54 -14.14 27.34 -0.29
CA PRO A 54 -13.84 28.74 -0.07
C PRO A 54 -13.13 29.30 -1.31
N GLY A 55 -13.70 30.33 -1.92
CA GLY A 55 -13.21 30.91 -3.17
C GLY A 55 -13.80 30.31 -4.45
N GLY A 56 -14.83 29.46 -4.31
CA GLY A 56 -15.60 28.90 -5.43
C GLY A 56 -15.11 27.53 -5.91
N ALA A 57 -16.03 26.80 -6.55
CA ALA A 57 -15.83 25.42 -6.96
C ALA A 57 -14.63 25.25 -7.93
N GLY A 58 -14.38 26.19 -8.83
CA GLY A 58 -13.28 26.09 -9.80
C GLY A 58 -11.89 26.18 -9.16
N LYS A 59 -11.72 27.08 -8.17
CA LYS A 59 -10.46 27.20 -7.42
C LYS A 59 -10.23 25.95 -6.56
N MET A 60 -11.27 25.49 -5.88
CA MET A 60 -11.20 24.26 -5.07
C MET A 60 -10.80 23.05 -5.93
N ALA A 61 -11.42 22.89 -7.12
CA ALA A 61 -11.10 21.79 -8.03
C ALA A 61 -9.65 21.84 -8.49
N LEU A 62 -9.13 23.02 -8.85
CA LEU A 62 -7.72 23.16 -9.25
C LEU A 62 -6.76 22.85 -8.10
N ASP A 63 -7.02 23.36 -6.90
CA ASP A 63 -6.16 23.15 -5.74
C ASP A 63 -6.16 21.67 -5.32
N LEU A 64 -7.32 21.03 -5.34
CA LEU A 64 -7.44 19.59 -5.05
C LEU A 64 -6.75 18.75 -6.12
N ASN A 65 -6.99 19.02 -7.41
CA ASN A 65 -6.35 18.30 -8.51
C ASN A 65 -4.81 18.39 -8.46
N LYS A 66 -4.27 19.57 -8.11
CA LYS A 66 -2.81 19.75 -7.96
C LYS A 66 -2.25 18.96 -6.77
N ALA A 67 -2.98 18.88 -5.67
CA ALA A 67 -2.61 18.04 -4.53
C ALA A 67 -2.73 16.55 -4.89
N ALA A 68 -3.83 16.16 -5.53
CA ALA A 68 -4.07 14.82 -6.05
C ALA A 68 -2.98 14.35 -7.01
N ALA A 69 -2.54 15.21 -7.95
CA ALA A 69 -1.48 14.89 -8.89
C ALA A 69 -0.14 14.54 -8.20
N ARG A 70 0.21 15.27 -7.13
CA ARG A 70 1.41 14.98 -6.33
C ARG A 70 1.27 13.68 -5.56
N GLU A 71 0.10 13.48 -4.94
CA GLU A 71 -0.18 12.27 -4.16
C GLU A 71 -0.28 11.05 -5.06
N ALA A 72 -0.93 11.13 -6.23
CA ALA A 72 -0.99 10.05 -7.20
C ALA A 72 0.42 9.61 -7.64
N ALA A 73 1.30 10.55 -7.97
CA ALA A 73 2.68 10.23 -8.30
C ALA A 73 3.44 9.58 -7.13
N ARG A 74 3.18 9.99 -5.88
CA ARG A 74 3.74 9.36 -4.68
C ARG A 74 3.24 7.93 -4.53
N GLN A 75 1.93 7.71 -4.63
CA GLN A 75 1.29 6.40 -4.50
C GLN A 75 1.72 5.43 -5.61
N ILE A 76 1.81 5.91 -6.85
CA ILE A 76 2.28 5.13 -7.99
C ILE A 76 3.71 4.61 -7.73
N ARG A 77 4.61 5.44 -7.19
CA ARG A 77 5.96 5.03 -6.82
C ARG A 77 5.97 4.07 -5.63
N LEU A 78 5.27 4.41 -4.55
CA LEU A 78 5.21 3.63 -3.31
C LEU A 78 4.71 2.21 -3.56
N ARG A 79 3.65 2.08 -4.35
CA ARG A 79 3.03 0.78 -4.69
C ARG A 79 3.72 0.04 -5.84
N GLY A 80 4.72 0.66 -6.47
CA GLY A 80 5.42 0.10 -7.63
C GLY A 80 4.53 -0.06 -8.86
N LEU A 81 3.45 0.74 -8.98
CA LEU A 81 2.53 0.65 -10.11
C LEU A 81 3.23 0.98 -11.42
N GLY A 82 3.00 0.16 -12.43
CA GLY A 82 3.55 0.32 -13.77
C GLY A 82 2.57 -0.13 -14.84
N GLY A 83 2.87 0.17 -16.09
CA GLY A 83 1.95 0.02 -17.21
C GLY A 83 1.09 1.28 -17.39
N VAL A 84 -0.11 1.13 -17.91
CA VAL A 84 -1.05 2.23 -18.11
C VAL A 84 -1.73 2.58 -16.79
N VAL A 85 -1.79 3.87 -16.48
CA VAL A 85 -2.56 4.42 -15.35
C VAL A 85 -3.46 5.52 -15.88
N ALA A 86 -4.75 5.46 -15.56
CA ALA A 86 -5.73 6.48 -15.86
C ALA A 86 -6.10 7.21 -14.55
N ILE A 87 -6.03 8.54 -14.56
CA ILE A 87 -6.40 9.37 -13.40
C ILE A 87 -7.60 10.23 -13.78
N ASP A 88 -8.71 10.07 -13.09
CA ASP A 88 -9.93 10.86 -13.24
C ASP A 88 -9.87 12.06 -12.28
N PHE A 89 -9.59 13.23 -12.83
CA PHE A 89 -9.50 14.48 -12.09
C PHE A 89 -10.83 15.22 -12.07
N LEU A 90 -11.04 16.09 -11.08
CA LEU A 90 -12.19 16.99 -11.10
C LEU A 90 -12.17 17.88 -12.34
N PRO A 91 -13.33 18.10 -13.00
CA PRO A 91 -13.38 18.90 -14.22
C PRO A 91 -12.87 20.33 -14.05
N LEU A 92 -11.98 20.77 -14.94
CA LEU A 92 -11.44 22.12 -14.99
C LEU A 92 -11.93 22.83 -16.27
N ARG A 93 -12.65 23.93 -16.10
CA ARG A 93 -13.26 24.68 -17.22
C ARG A 93 -12.26 25.58 -17.96
N LYS A 94 -11.25 26.09 -17.23
CA LYS A 94 -10.27 27.04 -17.80
C LYS A 94 -9.06 26.29 -18.33
N ARG A 95 -8.65 26.62 -19.56
CA ARG A 95 -7.46 26.05 -20.19
C ARG A 95 -6.18 26.35 -19.39
N SER A 96 -6.09 27.49 -18.73
CA SER A 96 -4.98 27.84 -17.84
C SER A 96 -4.86 26.90 -16.68
N ASP A 97 -5.99 26.46 -16.11
CA ASP A 97 -6.03 25.56 -14.97
C ASP A 97 -5.65 24.13 -15.39
N GLN A 98 -6.11 23.68 -16.55
CA GLN A 98 -5.69 22.41 -17.18
C GLN A 98 -4.18 22.39 -17.41
N ASN A 99 -3.60 23.45 -17.96
CA ASN A 99 -2.16 23.56 -18.16
C ASN A 99 -1.37 23.53 -16.85
N GLN A 100 -1.90 24.14 -15.78
CA GLN A 100 -1.28 24.07 -14.44
C GLN A 100 -1.32 22.65 -13.85
N LEU A 101 -2.42 21.92 -14.04
CA LEU A 101 -2.53 20.51 -13.63
C LEU A 101 -1.50 19.66 -14.38
N ASP A 102 -1.44 19.77 -15.72
CA ASP A 102 -0.50 19.02 -16.56
C ASP A 102 0.96 19.27 -16.13
N GLN A 103 1.32 20.54 -15.89
CA GLN A 103 2.66 20.90 -15.40
C GLN A 103 2.94 20.31 -14.00
N THR A 104 1.94 20.34 -13.11
CA THR A 104 2.07 19.81 -11.76
C THR A 104 2.30 18.30 -11.79
N LEU A 105 1.52 17.57 -12.59
CA LEU A 105 1.64 16.12 -12.72
C LEU A 105 3.00 15.72 -13.33
N LYS A 106 3.41 16.35 -14.43
CA LYS A 106 4.74 16.12 -15.04
C LYS A 106 5.88 16.42 -14.06
N ALA A 107 5.76 17.50 -13.28
CA ALA A 107 6.74 17.87 -12.28
C ALA A 107 6.82 16.83 -11.13
N ALA A 108 5.69 16.22 -10.74
CA ALA A 108 5.62 15.21 -9.71
C ALA A 108 6.35 13.90 -10.08
N PHE A 109 6.47 13.61 -11.39
CA PHE A 109 7.23 12.46 -11.90
C PHE A 109 8.69 12.75 -12.26
N ARG A 110 9.16 14.00 -12.15
CA ARG A 110 10.53 14.38 -12.58
C ARG A 110 11.63 13.57 -11.92
N LYS A 111 11.42 13.10 -10.68
CA LYS A 111 12.37 12.29 -9.91
C LYS A 111 11.96 10.81 -9.84
N ASP A 112 11.06 10.35 -10.71
CA ASP A 112 10.70 8.94 -10.76
C ASP A 112 11.87 8.14 -11.35
N PRO A 113 12.27 7.02 -10.73
CA PRO A 113 13.33 6.17 -11.26
C PRO A 113 12.92 5.45 -12.56
N ALA A 114 11.62 5.33 -12.83
CA ALA A 114 11.08 4.75 -14.04
C ALA A 114 10.82 5.82 -15.10
N LYS A 115 10.88 5.44 -16.37
CA LYS A 115 10.39 6.29 -17.46
C LYS A 115 8.88 6.44 -17.35
N VAL A 116 8.40 7.70 -17.40
CA VAL A 116 6.99 8.05 -17.34
C VAL A 116 6.64 8.96 -18.51
N ASP A 117 5.65 8.56 -19.28
CA ASP A 117 5.05 9.37 -20.33
C ASP A 117 3.64 9.79 -19.89
N VAL A 118 3.37 11.09 -19.87
CA VAL A 118 2.09 11.66 -19.41
C VAL A 118 1.40 12.33 -20.61
N ALA A 119 0.22 11.82 -20.98
CA ALA A 119 -0.62 12.40 -22.00
C ALA A 119 -1.32 13.67 -21.48
N PRO A 120 -1.69 14.61 -22.35
CA PRO A 120 -2.55 15.73 -21.96
C PRO A 120 -3.91 15.22 -21.47
N ALA A 121 -4.52 15.97 -20.53
CA ALA A 121 -5.87 15.67 -20.08
C ALA A 121 -6.88 15.61 -21.24
N SER A 122 -7.71 14.59 -21.25
CA SER A 122 -8.79 14.44 -22.22
C SER A 122 -9.90 15.48 -21.96
N ARG A 123 -10.86 15.59 -22.88
CA ARG A 123 -12.04 16.45 -22.70
C ARG A 123 -12.91 16.05 -21.49
N PHE A 124 -12.73 14.87 -20.97
CA PHE A 124 -13.43 14.34 -19.80
C PHE A 124 -12.64 14.50 -18.50
N ALA A 125 -11.53 15.26 -18.50
CA ALA A 125 -10.61 15.46 -17.39
C ALA A 125 -9.80 14.21 -17.00
N VAL A 126 -9.87 13.13 -17.75
CA VAL A 126 -9.03 11.94 -17.54
C VAL A 126 -7.65 12.18 -18.11
N VAL A 127 -6.62 11.90 -17.32
CA VAL A 127 -5.22 11.89 -17.73
C VAL A 127 -4.73 10.45 -17.78
N GLU A 128 -4.21 10.06 -18.94
CA GLU A 128 -3.53 8.78 -19.12
C GLU A 128 -2.02 8.96 -18.99
N LEU A 129 -1.37 8.04 -18.32
CA LEU A 129 0.07 7.96 -18.29
C LEU A 129 0.54 6.52 -18.46
N ALA A 130 1.74 6.35 -19.01
CA ALA A 130 2.43 5.08 -19.09
C ALA A 130 3.71 5.14 -18.26
N ARG A 131 3.85 4.24 -17.28
CA ARG A 131 5.04 4.12 -16.45
C ARG A 131 5.72 2.79 -16.69
N GLN A 132 7.03 2.83 -16.94
CA GLN A 132 7.83 1.61 -17.08
C GLN A 132 7.72 0.76 -15.81
N ARG A 133 7.50 -0.56 -15.98
CA ARG A 133 7.56 -1.51 -14.88
C ARG A 133 9.02 -1.74 -14.48
N LEU A 134 9.36 -1.50 -13.22
CA LEU A 134 10.68 -1.81 -12.65
C LEU A 134 10.69 -3.16 -11.92
N GLY A 135 9.53 -3.71 -11.63
CA GLY A 135 9.32 -4.96 -10.94
C GLY A 135 7.83 -5.25 -10.78
N ARG A 136 7.50 -6.20 -9.92
CA ARG A 136 6.11 -6.48 -9.54
C ARG A 136 5.60 -5.36 -8.64
N ALA A 137 4.36 -4.95 -8.85
CA ALA A 137 3.69 -4.00 -7.96
C ALA A 137 3.40 -4.66 -6.60
N LEU A 138 3.24 -3.84 -5.55
CA LEU A 138 3.02 -4.32 -4.18
C LEU A 138 1.81 -5.26 -4.10
N HIS A 139 0.68 -4.89 -4.72
CA HIS A 139 -0.51 -5.73 -4.76
C HIS A 139 -0.30 -7.06 -5.50
N GLU A 140 0.55 -7.09 -6.54
CA GLU A 140 0.88 -8.32 -7.29
C GLU A 140 1.76 -9.29 -6.46
N ILE A 141 2.40 -8.77 -5.42
CA ILE A 141 3.20 -9.56 -4.47
C ILE A 141 2.31 -10.07 -3.34
N CYS A 142 1.46 -9.21 -2.79
CA CYS A 142 0.74 -9.45 -1.55
C CYS A 142 -0.62 -10.10 -1.75
N TRP A 143 -1.23 -10.00 -2.94
CA TRP A 143 -2.55 -10.54 -3.21
C TRP A 143 -2.54 -11.64 -4.28
N GLU A 144 -3.35 -12.68 -4.11
CA GLU A 144 -3.67 -13.64 -5.16
C GLU A 144 -4.59 -13.00 -6.22
N ARG A 145 -5.49 -12.14 -5.75
CA ARG A 145 -6.38 -11.29 -6.52
C ARG A 145 -6.68 -10.05 -5.70
N PHE A 146 -7.24 -9.02 -6.33
CA PHE A 146 -7.54 -7.76 -5.64
C PHE A 146 -8.28 -7.98 -4.31
N GLY A 147 -7.67 -7.51 -3.22
CA GLY A 147 -8.20 -7.60 -1.86
C GLY A 147 -8.12 -8.98 -1.19
N VAL A 148 -7.49 -9.98 -1.82
CA VAL A 148 -7.29 -11.30 -1.22
C VAL A 148 -5.80 -11.56 -1.06
N GLU A 149 -5.32 -11.52 0.18
CA GLU A 149 -3.91 -11.73 0.49
C GLU A 149 -3.44 -13.15 0.19
N THR A 150 -2.17 -13.27 -0.26
CA THR A 150 -1.52 -14.57 -0.42
C THR A 150 -1.29 -15.23 0.95
N VAL A 151 -1.20 -16.55 0.95
CA VAL A 151 -0.84 -17.31 2.17
C VAL A 151 0.51 -16.86 2.72
N GLU A 152 1.46 -16.51 1.85
CA GLU A 152 2.77 -15.97 2.24
C GLU A 152 2.63 -14.64 2.99
N THR A 153 1.85 -13.69 2.44
CA THR A 153 1.58 -12.40 3.10
C THR A 153 1.00 -12.61 4.50
N LEU A 154 -0.03 -13.45 4.62
CA LEU A 154 -0.67 -13.76 5.90
C LEU A 154 0.29 -14.45 6.89
N ALA A 155 1.12 -15.38 6.41
CA ALA A 155 2.12 -16.03 7.25
C ALA A 155 3.19 -15.06 7.77
N LEU A 156 3.66 -14.13 6.91
CA LEU A 156 4.60 -13.09 7.31
C LEU A 156 3.98 -12.10 8.29
N THR A 157 2.70 -11.74 8.12
CA THR A 157 1.95 -10.93 9.08
C THR A 157 1.84 -11.65 10.43
N ALA A 158 1.53 -12.94 10.44
CA ALA A 158 1.47 -13.74 11.66
C ALA A 158 2.81 -13.76 12.41
N LEU A 159 3.94 -13.86 11.70
CA LEU A 159 5.27 -13.81 12.29
C LEU A 159 5.60 -12.43 12.88
N ARG A 160 5.21 -11.34 12.22
CA ARG A 160 5.40 -9.98 12.77
C ARG A 160 4.58 -9.77 14.05
N HIS A 161 3.33 -10.22 14.08
CA HIS A 161 2.52 -10.19 15.30
C HIS A 161 3.15 -11.01 16.43
N LEU A 162 3.64 -12.23 16.14
CA LEU A 162 4.35 -13.04 17.13
C LEU A 162 5.59 -12.33 17.68
N GLU A 163 6.36 -11.66 16.82
CA GLU A 163 7.54 -10.91 17.22
C GLU A 163 7.17 -9.69 18.07
N ALA A 164 6.13 -8.93 17.66
CA ALA A 164 5.67 -7.76 18.40
C ALA A 164 5.21 -8.11 19.81
N GLU A 165 4.36 -9.14 19.96
CA GLU A 165 3.92 -9.63 21.27
C GLU A 165 5.09 -10.14 22.13
N GLY A 166 6.00 -10.90 21.53
CA GLY A 166 7.16 -11.42 22.27
C GLY A 166 8.19 -10.36 22.67
N ARG A 167 8.18 -9.20 22.02
CA ARG A 167 8.98 -8.03 22.43
C ARG A 167 8.27 -7.20 23.49
N ALA A 168 6.96 -7.06 23.39
CA ALA A 168 6.14 -6.33 24.35
C ALA A 168 6.19 -7.00 25.74
N ASP A 169 6.12 -8.33 25.79
CA ASP A 169 6.31 -9.09 27.04
C ASP A 169 7.46 -10.11 26.88
N ARG A 170 8.61 -9.78 27.46
CA ARG A 170 9.80 -10.66 27.45
C ARG A 170 9.68 -11.89 28.34
N SER A 171 8.69 -11.96 29.22
CA SER A 171 8.44 -13.08 30.11
C SER A 171 7.45 -14.08 29.52
N ALA A 172 6.58 -13.62 28.60
CA ALA A 172 5.53 -14.43 28.03
C ALA A 172 6.06 -15.58 27.17
N ARG A 173 5.42 -16.73 27.33
CA ARG A 173 5.48 -17.83 26.37
C ARG A 173 4.28 -17.69 25.43
N LEU A 174 4.50 -17.77 24.14
CA LEU A 174 3.49 -17.48 23.14
C LEU A 174 3.15 -18.71 22.29
N GLN A 175 1.90 -18.80 21.87
CA GLN A 175 1.44 -19.75 20.87
C GLN A 175 0.99 -18.97 19.63
N LEU A 176 1.60 -19.28 18.48
CA LEU A 176 1.09 -18.89 17.18
C LEU A 176 0.14 -19.98 16.68
N ARG A 177 -1.16 -19.77 16.81
CA ARG A 177 -2.21 -20.68 16.34
C ARG A 177 -2.62 -20.29 14.92
N THR A 178 -2.58 -21.24 14.01
CA THR A 178 -2.81 -20.98 12.58
C THR A 178 -3.78 -21.98 11.98
N GLY A 179 -4.59 -21.51 11.05
CA GLY A 179 -5.39 -22.37 10.18
C GLY A 179 -4.51 -23.12 9.16
N LYS A 180 -5.10 -24.08 8.46
CA LYS A 180 -4.42 -25.08 7.62
C LYS A 180 -3.44 -24.49 6.60
N ALA A 181 -3.82 -23.43 5.88
CA ALA A 181 -3.00 -22.88 4.81
C ALA A 181 -1.73 -22.21 5.34
N ILE A 182 -1.88 -21.34 6.35
CA ILE A 182 -0.75 -20.65 6.99
C ILE A 182 0.16 -21.66 7.70
N HIS A 183 -0.43 -22.65 8.41
CA HIS A 183 0.36 -23.69 9.08
C HIS A 183 1.24 -24.45 8.09
N ALA A 184 0.66 -24.90 6.96
CA ALA A 184 1.38 -25.64 5.95
C ALA A 184 2.53 -24.82 5.30
N TRP A 185 2.36 -23.51 5.15
CA TRP A 185 3.42 -22.64 4.66
C TRP A 185 4.54 -22.47 5.69
N LEU A 186 4.21 -22.18 6.94
CA LEU A 186 5.18 -22.03 8.03
C LEU A 186 5.94 -23.33 8.33
N ALA A 187 5.27 -24.48 8.30
CA ALA A 187 5.90 -25.78 8.54
C ALA A 187 6.99 -26.15 7.52
N ARG A 188 6.89 -25.64 6.30
CA ARG A 188 7.94 -25.82 5.26
C ARG A 188 9.15 -24.93 5.46
N ASP A 189 9.04 -23.90 6.30
CA ASP A 189 10.10 -22.92 6.61
C ASP A 189 10.84 -22.36 5.36
N PRO A 190 10.13 -21.84 4.34
CA PRO A 190 10.72 -21.51 3.04
C PRO A 190 11.75 -20.38 3.10
N ILE A 191 11.74 -19.57 4.15
CA ILE A 191 12.62 -18.42 4.33
C ILE A 191 13.53 -18.53 5.56
N GLY A 192 13.52 -19.66 6.26
CA GLY A 192 14.30 -19.85 7.49
C GLY A 192 13.77 -19.04 8.68
N TRP A 193 12.47 -18.76 8.71
CA TRP A 193 11.84 -17.92 9.73
C TRP A 193 12.00 -18.48 11.14
N SER A 194 11.99 -19.81 11.27
CA SER A 194 12.09 -20.49 12.59
C SER A 194 13.42 -20.14 13.27
N LYS A 195 14.53 -20.20 12.55
CA LYS A 195 15.86 -19.81 13.06
C LYS A 195 15.91 -18.31 13.41
N ALA A 196 15.38 -17.45 12.55
CA ALA A 196 15.35 -16.02 12.77
C ALA A 196 14.52 -15.65 14.01
N MET A 197 13.36 -16.28 14.17
CA MET A 197 12.47 -16.06 15.33
C MET A 197 13.07 -16.56 16.63
N LYS A 198 13.72 -17.73 16.62
CA LYS A 198 14.47 -18.24 17.79
C LYS A 198 15.61 -17.32 18.20
N ALA A 199 16.31 -16.72 17.26
CA ALA A 199 17.36 -15.74 17.57
C ALA A 199 16.82 -14.49 18.28
N ARG A 200 15.57 -14.07 18.00
CA ARG A 200 14.92 -12.88 18.55
C ARG A 200 14.15 -13.14 19.84
N LEU A 201 13.44 -14.25 19.91
CA LEU A 201 12.52 -14.59 21.02
C LEU A 201 13.00 -15.76 21.87
N GLY A 202 14.06 -16.48 21.48
CA GLY A 202 14.46 -17.73 22.13
C GLY A 202 13.42 -18.83 21.90
N ASP A 203 13.33 -19.77 22.83
CA ASP A 203 12.36 -20.87 22.80
C ASP A 203 11.03 -20.51 23.50
N ARG A 204 10.64 -19.23 23.42
CA ARG A 204 9.43 -18.70 24.08
C ARG A 204 8.19 -18.77 23.20
N PHE A 205 8.24 -19.41 22.04
CA PHE A 205 7.07 -19.53 21.16
C PHE A 205 6.91 -20.97 20.64
N THR A 206 5.67 -21.29 20.28
CA THR A 206 5.30 -22.55 19.63
C THR A 206 4.36 -22.28 18.48
N LEU A 207 4.54 -23.02 17.36
CA LEU A 207 3.61 -23.03 16.25
C LEU A 207 2.58 -24.15 16.47
N MET A 208 1.29 -23.81 16.45
CA MET A 208 0.18 -24.73 16.69
C MET A 208 -0.77 -24.74 15.51
N PHE A 209 -1.07 -25.92 14.99
CA PHE A 209 -2.19 -26.10 14.07
C PHE A 209 -3.52 -26.08 14.83
N ASP A 210 -4.50 -25.35 14.29
CA ASP A 210 -5.84 -25.26 14.86
C ASP A 210 -6.88 -25.52 13.76
N ASP A 211 -7.42 -26.75 13.76
CA ASP A 211 -8.38 -27.18 12.73
C ASP A 211 -9.75 -26.46 12.83
N SER A 212 -10.04 -25.86 13.99
CA SER A 212 -11.26 -25.06 14.16
C SER A 212 -11.20 -23.68 13.52
N ARG A 213 -10.01 -23.23 13.10
CA ARG A 213 -9.79 -21.92 12.49
C ARG A 213 -9.99 -21.95 10.98
N PRO A 214 -10.48 -20.83 10.39
CA PRO A 214 -10.42 -20.64 8.95
C PRO A 214 -8.99 -20.84 8.42
N ALA A 215 -8.87 -21.46 7.24
CA ALA A 215 -7.57 -21.85 6.68
C ALA A 215 -6.54 -20.72 6.58
N HIS A 216 -6.99 -19.48 6.35
CA HIS A 216 -6.21 -18.27 6.14
C HIS A 216 -6.21 -17.33 7.37
N SER A 217 -6.42 -17.85 8.57
CA SER A 217 -6.44 -17.06 9.80
C SER A 217 -5.37 -17.49 10.79
N PHE A 218 -4.97 -16.58 11.66
CA PHE A 218 -4.02 -16.83 12.74
C PHE A 218 -4.41 -16.07 14.01
N GLU A 219 -3.79 -16.45 15.12
CA GLU A 219 -3.88 -15.77 16.41
C GLU A 219 -2.59 -15.98 17.17
N VAL A 220 -2.11 -14.93 17.82
CA VAL A 220 -1.04 -15.01 18.80
C VAL A 220 -1.66 -14.87 20.18
N ARG A 221 -1.31 -15.76 21.11
CA ARG A 221 -1.79 -15.71 22.49
C ARG A 221 -0.74 -16.24 23.46
N PRO A 222 -0.83 -15.91 24.75
CA PRO A 222 -0.05 -16.58 25.79
C PRO A 222 -0.30 -18.10 25.80
N ALA A 223 0.76 -18.86 26.12
CA ALA A 223 0.74 -20.32 26.18
C ALA A 223 0.11 -20.81 27.48
#